data_f900e139ac2da911a5be13af3fb5c54c
#
_entry.id   f900e139ac2da911a5be13af3fb5c54c
#
_cell.length_a   1.000
_cell.length_b   1.000
_cell.length_c   1.000
_cell.angle_alpha   90.00
_cell.angle_beta   90.00
_cell.angle_gamma   90.00
#
_symmetry.space_group_name_H-M   'P 1'
#
loop_
_entity.id
_entity.type
_entity.pdbx_description
1 polymer ?
#
loop_
_entity_poly.entity_id
_entity_poly.type
_entity_poly.pdbx_seq_one_letter_code
_entity_poly.pdbx_strand_id
1 'polypeptide(L)'
;MKTRFRFVKTHKILMVILVLVLAVVVYVSQQKPASPFETVLVAKGTVTQEVSVTGRVNSDSEVSLSFEKSGRVSSTPIPVGTHVSGGDVLARIDASELTPLRQQALANLEVEQANLASLKKGNREEDIAVTRAQVESATSALDQARLSVFDRLQTAYSASDDAIFNVSDQFFLNARTRNPEVNFPVTDAKLSISLPQGRFAIGETIALWPAELASFESSEDTASAINATKAHLGAVKSFLDEMALAVNALTPSSNLTQLTIDGWKMDISGARTSINTSVSNVYAVAEKYYSTVEAQKIAENQLALKIAGPTAEAIAAQEARIASVRASIANYDAQMKKTMLIAPFSGVVTKQDAKLGQTVSPAAPIVTLMSDAEWKIETNVPEVDVAKIAIGDQARVT
;
A
#
# COMPACT_ATOMS: atom_id res chain seq x y z
N MET A 1 -78.77 -12.39 138.19
CA MET A 1 -78.86 -11.96 136.78
C MET A 1 -77.97 -10.73 136.52
N LYS A 2 -76.66 -10.84 136.49
CA LYS A 2 -75.70 -9.80 136.15
C LYS A 2 -74.16 -10.23 136.10
N THR A 3 -73.74 -11.40 135.58
CA THR A 3 -72.40 -11.86 135.70
C THR A 3 -71.84 -12.57 134.38
N ARG A 4 -72.52 -12.44 133.26
CA ARG A 4 -72.04 -13.13 132.03
C ARG A 4 -71.50 -12.24 130.93
N PHE A 5 -71.31 -10.93 131.07
CA PHE A 5 -70.98 -10.03 129.99
C PHE A 5 -69.49 -9.45 129.99
N ARG A 6 -68.73 -9.77 131.04
CA ARG A 6 -67.33 -9.27 131.14
C ARG A 6 -66.23 -10.20 130.61
N PHE A 7 -66.47 -11.49 130.39
CA PHE A 7 -65.45 -12.48 129.98
C PHE A 7 -65.19 -12.48 128.50
N VAL A 8 -66.07 -12.00 127.60
CA VAL A 8 -65.95 -12.06 126.13
C VAL A 8 -65.10 -10.89 125.56
N LYS A 9 -64.99 -9.73 126.22
CA LYS A 9 -64.23 -8.53 125.74
C LYS A 9 -62.73 -8.68 125.91
N THR A 10 -62.23 -9.31 126.96
CA THR A 10 -60.77 -9.49 127.21
C THR A 10 -60.15 -10.51 126.30
N HIS A 11 -60.79 -11.54 125.83
CA HIS A 11 -60.25 -12.51 124.90
C HIS A 11 -60.13 -11.99 123.44
N LYS A 12 -61.06 -11.07 123.06
CA LYS A 12 -60.92 -10.43 121.71
C LYS A 12 -59.74 -9.47 121.61
N ILE A 13 -59.46 -8.76 122.73
CA ILE A 13 -58.27 -7.88 122.80
C ILE A 13 -56.98 -8.68 122.77
N LEU A 14 -56.96 -9.81 123.52
CA LEU A 14 -55.82 -10.68 123.52
C LEU A 14 -55.55 -11.33 122.19
N MET A 15 -56.61 -11.76 121.43
CA MET A 15 -56.49 -12.24 120.06
C MET A 15 -55.93 -11.21 119.07
N VAL A 16 -56.42 -9.95 119.19
CA VAL A 16 -55.88 -8.89 118.29
C VAL A 16 -54.40 -8.58 118.58
N ILE A 17 -54.02 -8.61 119.90
CA ILE A 17 -52.59 -8.43 120.25
C ILE A 17 -51.76 -9.61 119.70
N LEU A 18 -52.29 -10.87 119.83
CA LEU A 18 -51.58 -12.05 119.32
C LEU A 18 -51.41 -11.97 117.80
N VAL A 19 -52.44 -11.55 117.02
CA VAL A 19 -52.34 -11.39 115.60
C VAL A 19 -51.32 -10.25 115.19
N LEU A 20 -51.34 -9.17 116.00
CA LEU A 20 -50.44 -8.06 115.79
C LEU A 20 -48.93 -8.47 116.03
N VAL A 21 -48.73 -9.26 117.10
CA VAL A 21 -47.38 -9.81 117.37
C VAL A 21 -46.93 -10.79 116.29
N LEU A 22 -47.86 -11.64 115.82
CA LEU A 22 -47.56 -12.59 114.72
C LEU A 22 -47.23 -11.82 113.42
N ALA A 23 -48.01 -10.77 113.13
CA ALA A 23 -47.73 -9.92 111.98
C ALA A 23 -46.35 -9.23 112.02
N VAL A 24 -45.97 -8.75 113.22
CA VAL A 24 -44.64 -8.12 113.43
C VAL A 24 -43.53 -9.17 113.30
N VAL A 25 -43.74 -10.41 113.83
CA VAL A 25 -42.79 -11.48 113.68
C VAL A 25 -42.59 -11.87 112.19
N VAL A 26 -43.67 -11.99 111.44
CA VAL A 26 -43.64 -12.28 110.01
C VAL A 26 -42.98 -11.12 109.27
N TYR A 27 -43.26 -9.88 109.62
CA TYR A 27 -42.62 -8.71 108.97
C TYR A 27 -41.11 -8.65 109.23
N VAL A 28 -40.69 -8.92 110.43
CA VAL A 28 -39.23 -8.95 110.76
C VAL A 28 -38.52 -10.16 110.15
N SER A 29 -39.20 -11.31 110.00
CA SER A 29 -38.59 -12.49 109.34
C SER A 29 -38.50 -12.40 107.82
N GLN A 30 -39.26 -11.44 107.21
CA GLN A 30 -39.15 -11.16 105.78
C GLN A 30 -38.07 -10.12 105.39
N GLN A 31 -37.45 -9.47 106.38
CA GLN A 31 -36.31 -8.63 106.12
C GLN A 31 -35.04 -9.55 105.84
N LYS A 32 -34.75 -9.74 104.56
CA LYS A 32 -33.53 -10.39 104.16
C LYS A 32 -32.38 -9.51 104.64
N PRO A 33 -31.37 -10.11 105.30
CA PRO A 33 -30.16 -9.32 105.66
C PRO A 33 -29.47 -8.82 104.39
N ALA A 34 -29.23 -7.50 104.25
CA ALA A 34 -28.43 -6.95 103.17
C ALA A 34 -27.03 -7.57 103.28
N SER A 35 -26.62 -8.22 102.17
CA SER A 35 -25.32 -8.78 102.12
C SER A 35 -24.27 -7.63 102.13
N PRO A 36 -23.33 -7.65 103.04
CA PRO A 36 -22.33 -6.59 103.11
C PRO A 36 -21.24 -6.70 102.02
N PHE A 37 -21.39 -7.62 101.03
CA PHE A 37 -20.45 -7.80 99.97
C PHE A 37 -21.09 -7.52 98.63
N GLU A 38 -20.53 -6.51 97.89
CA GLU A 38 -20.83 -6.20 96.52
C GLU A 38 -20.11 -7.23 95.64
N THR A 39 -20.83 -8.18 95.05
CA THR A 39 -20.25 -9.18 94.17
C THR A 39 -20.23 -8.63 92.78
N VAL A 40 -19.03 -8.30 92.20
CA VAL A 40 -18.77 -7.95 90.81
C VAL A 40 -18.47 -9.28 90.03
N LEU A 41 -19.26 -9.52 89.02
CA LEU A 41 -18.99 -10.64 88.08
C LEU A 41 -17.70 -10.34 87.29
N VAL A 42 -16.70 -11.17 87.48
CA VAL A 42 -15.44 -11.12 86.68
C VAL A 42 -15.75 -11.59 85.28
N ALA A 43 -15.86 -10.68 84.32
CA ALA A 43 -15.91 -11.03 82.89
C ALA A 43 -14.43 -11.06 82.36
N LYS A 44 -14.14 -12.09 81.56
CA LYS A 44 -12.90 -12.07 80.76
C LYS A 44 -13.06 -11.06 79.68
N GLY A 45 -12.37 -9.95 79.72
CA GLY A 45 -12.27 -8.95 78.65
C GLY A 45 -10.87 -8.89 78.09
N THR A 46 -10.75 -8.52 76.85
CA THR A 46 -9.46 -8.17 76.26
C THR A 46 -9.00 -6.83 76.85
N VAL A 47 -7.80 -6.85 77.34
CA VAL A 47 -7.11 -5.62 77.76
C VAL A 47 -6.37 -5.11 76.52
N THR A 48 -6.83 -3.99 75.97
CA THR A 48 -6.12 -3.33 74.86
C THR A 48 -5.06 -2.42 75.47
N GLN A 49 -3.86 -2.68 75.10
CA GLN A 49 -2.72 -1.81 75.48
C GLN A 49 -2.60 -0.76 74.38
N GLU A 50 -2.86 0.50 74.70
CA GLU A 50 -2.76 1.61 73.79
C GLU A 50 -1.42 2.32 73.99
N VAL A 51 -0.67 2.56 72.88
CA VAL A 51 0.50 3.38 72.86
C VAL A 51 0.11 4.75 72.25
N SER A 52 0.15 5.83 73.03
CA SER A 52 -0.17 7.17 72.57
C SER A 52 1.12 7.91 72.15
N VAL A 53 1.19 8.26 70.89
CA VAL A 53 2.34 8.97 70.32
C VAL A 53 1.83 10.14 69.48
N THR A 54 2.64 11.19 69.38
CA THR A 54 2.34 12.30 68.49
C THR A 54 2.97 12.03 67.11
N GLY A 55 2.23 12.23 66.06
CA GLY A 55 2.68 12.06 64.68
C GLY A 55 2.38 13.29 63.83
N ARG A 56 2.97 13.32 62.65
CA ARG A 56 2.67 14.28 61.60
C ARG A 56 1.90 13.55 60.48
N VAL A 57 0.84 14.18 60.01
CA VAL A 57 0.10 13.71 58.84
C VAL A 57 0.77 14.30 57.62
N ASN A 58 1.31 13.46 56.77
CA ASN A 58 1.89 13.82 55.49
C ASN A 58 1.07 13.19 54.36
N SER A 59 1.08 13.78 53.19
CA SER A 59 0.58 13.07 51.98
C SER A 59 1.50 11.89 51.66
N ASP A 60 0.95 10.81 51.16
CA ASP A 60 1.76 9.67 50.75
C ASP A 60 2.64 10.00 49.54
N SER A 61 2.16 10.87 48.64
CA SER A 61 2.86 11.25 47.41
C SER A 61 3.00 12.77 47.31
N GLU A 62 4.22 13.26 47.35
CA GLU A 62 4.59 14.61 47.02
C GLU A 62 5.64 14.61 45.91
N VAL A 63 5.40 15.39 44.84
CA VAL A 63 6.31 15.44 43.69
C VAL A 63 6.68 16.89 43.38
N SER A 64 7.98 17.13 43.21
CA SER A 64 8.51 18.39 42.74
C SER A 64 8.75 18.33 41.25
N LEU A 65 8.01 19.12 40.48
CA LEU A 65 8.00 19.15 39.05
C LEU A 65 8.89 20.23 38.48
N SER A 66 9.64 19.91 37.43
CA SER A 66 10.51 20.82 36.70
C SER A 66 10.29 20.67 35.19
N PHE A 67 10.63 21.71 34.41
CA PHE A 67 10.63 21.58 32.95
C PHE A 67 11.82 20.74 32.46
N GLU A 68 11.62 20.02 31.38
CA GLU A 68 12.68 19.25 30.71
C GLU A 68 13.58 20.13 29.83
N LYS A 69 13.11 21.33 29.46
CA LYS A 69 13.84 22.32 28.63
C LYS A 69 13.94 23.67 29.33
N SER A 70 15.00 24.41 29.04
CA SER A 70 15.05 25.81 29.38
C SER A 70 14.11 26.63 28.51
N GLY A 71 13.54 27.68 29.06
CA GLY A 71 12.67 28.58 28.34
C GLY A 71 12.11 29.69 29.22
N ARG A 72 11.46 30.66 28.61
CA ARG A 72 10.79 31.75 29.33
C ARG A 72 9.38 31.33 29.68
N VAL A 73 8.98 31.46 30.94
CA VAL A 73 7.61 31.14 31.39
C VAL A 73 6.61 32.07 30.70
N SER A 74 5.70 31.48 29.95
CA SER A 74 4.65 32.18 29.21
C SER A 74 3.29 32.18 29.92
N SER A 75 3.06 31.19 30.82
CA SER A 75 1.81 31.10 31.59
C SER A 75 1.99 30.26 32.86
N THR A 76 1.34 30.67 33.95
CA THR A 76 1.20 29.93 35.21
C THR A 76 -0.27 29.94 35.63
N PRO A 77 -1.14 29.13 34.99
CA PRO A 77 -2.58 29.25 35.15
C PRO A 77 -3.08 28.86 36.54
N ILE A 78 -2.29 28.13 37.35
CA ILE A 78 -2.77 27.50 38.58
C ILE A 78 -2.02 28.10 39.78
N PRO A 79 -2.72 28.80 40.70
CA PRO A 79 -2.12 29.34 41.93
C PRO A 79 -1.94 28.23 42.99
N VAL A 80 -1.09 28.55 43.98
CA VAL A 80 -0.90 27.73 45.19
C VAL A 80 -2.22 27.55 45.95
N GLY A 81 -2.47 26.36 46.46
CA GLY A 81 -3.68 25.98 47.17
C GLY A 81 -4.82 25.49 46.26
N THR A 82 -4.64 25.47 44.96
CA THR A 82 -5.66 24.99 44.02
C THR A 82 -5.54 23.47 43.86
N HIS A 83 -6.70 22.81 43.87
CA HIS A 83 -6.81 21.40 43.52
C HIS A 83 -6.75 21.23 41.99
N VAL A 84 -5.95 20.26 41.53
CA VAL A 84 -5.74 19.93 40.09
C VAL A 84 -5.98 18.46 39.86
N SER A 85 -6.42 18.13 38.66
CA SER A 85 -6.55 16.76 38.19
C SER A 85 -5.30 16.31 37.44
N GLY A 86 -5.02 15.00 37.45
CA GLY A 86 -3.94 14.44 36.62
C GLY A 86 -4.17 14.82 35.15
N GLY A 87 -3.14 15.40 34.50
CA GLY A 87 -3.22 15.91 33.13
C GLY A 87 -3.38 17.43 33.02
N ASP A 88 -3.73 18.13 34.08
CA ASP A 88 -3.86 19.60 34.08
C ASP A 88 -2.51 20.30 33.85
N VAL A 89 -2.55 21.39 33.11
CA VAL A 89 -1.33 22.17 32.81
C VAL A 89 -1.05 23.18 33.96
N LEU A 90 0.03 22.96 34.67
CA LEU A 90 0.47 23.77 35.83
C LEU A 90 1.24 25.04 35.43
N ALA A 91 2.07 24.92 34.40
CA ALA A 91 2.84 26.03 33.85
C ALA A 91 3.20 25.76 32.39
N ARG A 92 3.54 26.81 31.64
CA ARG A 92 4.02 26.72 30.26
C ARG A 92 5.22 27.62 30.06
N ILE A 93 6.20 27.14 29.28
CA ILE A 93 7.25 27.98 28.71
C ILE A 93 6.91 28.35 27.27
N ASP A 94 7.54 29.37 26.76
CA ASP A 94 7.31 29.90 25.41
C ASP A 94 7.60 28.82 24.33
N ALA A 95 6.63 28.59 23.50
CA ALA A 95 6.68 27.66 22.38
C ALA A 95 6.45 28.36 21.01
N SER A 96 6.61 29.69 20.98
CA SER A 96 6.34 30.51 19.79
C SER A 96 7.17 30.11 18.57
N GLU A 97 8.36 29.54 18.76
CA GLU A 97 9.18 29.00 17.67
C GLU A 97 8.67 27.63 17.16
N LEU A 98 8.12 26.80 18.04
CA LEU A 98 7.67 25.43 17.68
C LEU A 98 6.35 25.44 16.91
N THR A 99 5.47 26.38 17.20
CA THR A 99 4.15 26.48 16.58
C THR A 99 4.23 26.67 15.05
N PRO A 100 5.02 27.65 14.52
CA PRO A 100 5.20 27.79 13.07
C PRO A 100 5.88 26.58 12.42
N LEU A 101 6.88 25.97 13.08
CA LEU A 101 7.55 24.79 12.56
C LEU A 101 6.60 23.59 12.43
N ARG A 102 5.75 23.39 13.43
CA ARG A 102 4.69 22.39 13.38
C ARG A 102 3.69 22.68 12.25
N GLN A 103 3.28 23.96 12.10
CA GLN A 103 2.36 24.37 11.04
C GLN A 103 2.98 24.16 9.65
N GLN A 104 4.25 24.46 9.48
CA GLN A 104 4.98 24.17 8.24
C GLN A 104 5.03 22.68 7.94
N ALA A 105 5.29 21.85 8.95
CA ALA A 105 5.30 20.39 8.78
C ALA A 105 3.90 19.85 8.40
N LEU A 106 2.81 20.43 8.95
CA LEU A 106 1.44 20.10 8.57
C LEU A 106 1.14 20.48 7.12
N ALA A 107 1.57 21.66 6.67
CA ALA A 107 1.43 22.07 5.28
C ALA A 107 2.23 21.16 4.34
N ASN A 108 3.44 20.75 4.73
CA ASN A 108 4.22 19.79 3.97
C ASN A 108 3.52 18.41 3.90
N LEU A 109 2.86 17.97 4.97
CA LEU A 109 2.07 16.72 4.96
C LEU A 109 0.93 16.81 3.94
N GLU A 110 0.22 17.92 3.88
CA GLU A 110 -0.86 18.14 2.92
C GLU A 110 -0.33 18.09 1.47
N VAL A 111 0.81 18.70 1.19
CA VAL A 111 1.47 18.65 -0.12
C VAL A 111 1.82 17.20 -0.49
N GLU A 112 2.45 16.46 0.42
CA GLU A 112 2.82 15.05 0.13
C GLU A 112 1.60 14.13 -0.02
N GLN A 113 0.51 14.40 0.70
CA GLN A 113 -0.75 13.69 0.54
C GLN A 113 -1.43 14.01 -0.81
N ALA A 114 -1.39 15.28 -1.26
CA ALA A 114 -1.87 15.67 -2.57
C ALA A 114 -1.05 15.01 -3.69
N ASN A 115 0.28 14.93 -3.53
CA ASN A 115 1.16 14.22 -4.45
C ASN A 115 0.81 12.73 -4.53
N LEU A 116 0.55 12.06 -3.38
CA LEU A 116 0.12 10.67 -3.36
C LEU A 116 -1.24 10.49 -4.04
N ALA A 117 -2.19 11.38 -3.80
CA ALA A 117 -3.50 11.34 -4.43
C ALA A 117 -3.40 11.51 -5.95
N SER A 118 -2.56 12.46 -6.41
CA SER A 118 -2.26 12.65 -7.83
C SER A 118 -1.57 11.42 -8.43
N LEU A 119 -0.60 10.84 -7.73
CA LEU A 119 0.10 9.64 -8.16
C LEU A 119 -0.86 8.44 -8.28
N LYS A 120 -1.71 8.21 -7.27
CA LYS A 120 -2.72 7.13 -7.28
C LYS A 120 -3.81 7.31 -8.33
N LYS A 121 -4.12 8.54 -8.71
CA LYS A 121 -5.05 8.82 -9.80
C LYS A 121 -4.48 8.36 -11.15
N GLY A 122 -3.14 8.34 -11.30
CA GLY A 122 -2.47 7.91 -12.51
C GLY A 122 -2.58 8.94 -13.65
N ASN A 123 -2.45 8.44 -14.88
CA ASN A 123 -2.59 9.28 -16.07
C ASN A 123 -4.04 9.75 -16.26
N ARG A 124 -4.21 10.92 -16.82
CA ARG A 124 -5.54 11.44 -17.15
C ARG A 124 -6.17 10.61 -18.26
N GLU A 125 -7.50 10.49 -18.23
CA GLU A 125 -8.25 9.77 -19.29
C GLU A 125 -8.02 10.39 -20.67
N GLU A 126 -7.84 11.73 -20.74
CA GLU A 126 -7.54 12.43 -21.98
C GLU A 126 -6.17 12.01 -22.55
N ASP A 127 -5.14 11.85 -21.70
CA ASP A 127 -3.81 11.42 -22.13
C ASP A 127 -3.84 9.96 -22.62
N ILE A 128 -4.64 9.10 -21.98
CA ILE A 128 -4.87 7.72 -22.41
C ILE A 128 -5.63 7.71 -23.74
N ALA A 129 -6.66 8.56 -23.90
CA ALA A 129 -7.43 8.68 -25.14
C ALA A 129 -6.55 9.12 -26.33
N VAL A 130 -5.64 10.07 -26.12
CA VAL A 130 -4.66 10.49 -27.15
C VAL A 130 -3.79 9.31 -27.56
N THR A 131 -3.26 8.55 -26.60
CA THR A 131 -2.40 7.40 -26.91
C THR A 131 -3.19 6.26 -27.57
N ARG A 132 -4.46 6.08 -27.20
CA ARG A 132 -5.38 5.12 -27.87
C ARG A 132 -5.61 5.51 -29.32
N ALA A 133 -5.82 6.79 -29.63
CA ALA A 133 -5.93 7.28 -31.00
C ALA A 133 -4.64 7.08 -31.80
N GLN A 134 -3.46 7.13 -31.16
CA GLN A 134 -2.18 6.78 -31.80
C GLN A 134 -2.13 5.30 -32.19
N VAL A 135 -2.60 4.39 -31.33
CA VAL A 135 -2.70 2.96 -31.64
C VAL A 135 -3.64 2.73 -32.82
N GLU A 136 -4.81 3.37 -32.82
CA GLU A 136 -5.77 3.28 -33.92
C GLU A 136 -5.19 3.78 -35.26
N SER A 137 -4.45 4.89 -35.21
CA SER A 137 -3.76 5.41 -36.39
C SER A 137 -2.67 4.45 -36.88
N ALA A 138 -1.89 3.85 -35.97
CA ALA A 138 -0.86 2.86 -36.32
C ALA A 138 -1.48 1.57 -36.88
N THR A 139 -2.62 1.11 -36.35
CA THR A 139 -3.39 -0.03 -36.85
C THR A 139 -3.89 0.23 -38.27
N SER A 140 -4.49 1.41 -38.50
CA SER A 140 -4.93 1.80 -39.84
C SER A 140 -3.77 1.90 -40.86
N ALA A 141 -2.62 2.36 -40.41
CA ALA A 141 -1.42 2.39 -41.26
C ALA A 141 -0.91 0.98 -41.59
N LEU A 142 -1.00 0.02 -40.63
CA LEU A 142 -0.65 -1.39 -40.88
C LEU A 142 -1.61 -2.03 -41.86
N ASP A 143 -2.93 -1.80 -41.73
CA ASP A 143 -3.93 -2.33 -42.65
C ASP A 143 -3.68 -1.81 -44.09
N GLN A 144 -3.37 -0.51 -44.24
CA GLN A 144 -3.00 0.06 -45.53
C GLN A 144 -1.70 -0.55 -46.09
N ALA A 145 -0.69 -0.74 -45.24
CA ALA A 145 0.55 -1.39 -45.63
C ALA A 145 0.31 -2.82 -46.12
N ARG A 146 -0.58 -3.57 -45.42
CA ARG A 146 -0.96 -4.93 -45.80
C ARG A 146 -1.64 -4.97 -47.16
N LEU A 147 -2.63 -4.11 -47.43
CA LEU A 147 -3.25 -3.99 -48.72
C LEU A 147 -2.24 -3.65 -49.82
N SER A 148 -1.32 -2.75 -49.54
CA SER A 148 -0.24 -2.38 -50.47
C SER A 148 0.70 -3.55 -50.77
N VAL A 149 0.97 -4.40 -49.76
CA VAL A 149 1.74 -5.63 -49.95
C VAL A 149 1.04 -6.54 -50.98
N PHE A 150 -0.22 -6.92 -50.75
CA PHE A 150 -0.92 -7.83 -51.67
C PHE A 150 -1.04 -7.26 -53.08
N ASP A 151 -1.27 -5.94 -53.26
CA ASP A 151 -1.23 -5.29 -54.56
C ASP A 151 0.12 -5.48 -55.27
N ARG A 152 1.24 -5.30 -54.55
CA ARG A 152 2.59 -5.49 -55.09
C ARG A 152 2.92 -6.96 -55.38
N LEU A 153 2.45 -7.88 -54.51
CA LEU A 153 2.62 -9.33 -54.75
C LEU A 153 1.86 -9.78 -55.98
N GLN A 154 0.64 -9.28 -56.18
CA GLN A 154 -0.16 -9.53 -57.37
C GLN A 154 0.50 -8.96 -58.64
N THR A 155 1.08 -7.74 -58.56
CA THR A 155 1.85 -7.14 -59.67
C THR A 155 3.08 -7.97 -60.00
N ALA A 156 3.77 -8.49 -58.96
CA ALA A 156 4.94 -9.36 -59.16
C ALA A 156 4.58 -10.71 -59.81
N TYR A 157 3.44 -11.28 -59.41
CA TYR A 157 2.89 -12.46 -60.12
C TYR A 157 2.60 -12.16 -61.59
N SER A 158 1.87 -11.07 -61.91
CA SER A 158 1.55 -10.70 -63.28
C SER A 158 2.78 -10.46 -64.16
N ALA A 159 3.81 -9.82 -63.59
CA ALA A 159 5.11 -9.63 -64.29
C ALA A 159 5.86 -10.95 -64.51
N SER A 160 5.73 -11.90 -63.58
CA SER A 160 6.32 -13.23 -63.70
C SER A 160 5.57 -14.10 -64.71
N ASP A 161 4.26 -14.03 -64.70
CA ASP A 161 3.38 -14.69 -65.66
C ASP A 161 3.72 -14.24 -67.11
N ASP A 162 3.80 -12.93 -67.33
CA ASP A 162 4.16 -12.33 -68.60
C ASP A 162 5.58 -12.74 -69.04
N ALA A 163 6.55 -12.64 -68.15
CA ALA A 163 7.95 -13.01 -68.45
C ALA A 163 8.09 -14.51 -68.85
N ILE A 164 7.28 -15.37 -68.30
CA ILE A 164 7.36 -16.82 -68.57
C ILE A 164 6.47 -17.24 -69.73
N PHE A 165 5.18 -16.87 -69.66
CA PHE A 165 4.20 -17.40 -70.66
C PHE A 165 4.13 -16.58 -71.96
N ASN A 166 4.48 -15.30 -71.95
CA ASN A 166 4.50 -14.49 -73.15
C ASN A 166 5.90 -14.35 -73.75
N VAL A 167 6.94 -14.11 -72.91
CA VAL A 167 8.30 -13.89 -73.41
C VAL A 167 9.06 -15.19 -73.50
N SER A 168 9.07 -16.04 -72.47
CA SER A 168 9.92 -17.24 -72.44
C SER A 168 9.40 -18.38 -73.33
N ASP A 169 8.08 -18.52 -73.51
CA ASP A 169 7.48 -19.64 -74.28
C ASP A 169 7.91 -19.69 -75.74
N GLN A 170 8.26 -18.52 -76.37
CA GLN A 170 8.76 -18.50 -77.75
C GLN A 170 10.05 -19.30 -77.97
N PHE A 171 10.80 -19.57 -76.90
CA PHE A 171 12.09 -20.31 -76.93
C PHE A 171 11.92 -21.79 -76.74
N PHE A 172 10.68 -22.32 -76.60
CA PHE A 172 10.41 -23.71 -76.32
C PHE A 172 9.37 -24.29 -77.27
N LEU A 173 9.61 -25.48 -77.75
CA LEU A 173 8.59 -26.37 -78.30
C LEU A 173 7.88 -27.02 -77.11
N ASN A 174 6.57 -27.20 -77.21
CA ASN A 174 5.75 -27.79 -76.13
C ASN A 174 5.94 -27.11 -74.78
N ALA A 175 6.11 -25.79 -74.73
CA ALA A 175 6.50 -25.00 -73.58
C ALA A 175 5.62 -25.25 -72.32
N ARG A 176 4.33 -25.58 -72.49
CA ARG A 176 3.34 -25.78 -71.39
C ARG A 176 3.07 -27.24 -71.10
N THR A 177 3.96 -28.13 -71.50
CA THR A 177 3.87 -29.57 -71.22
C THR A 177 4.91 -30.00 -70.18
N ARG A 178 4.86 -31.28 -69.79
CA ARG A 178 5.88 -31.84 -68.87
C ARG A 178 7.26 -31.96 -69.49
N ASN A 179 7.35 -31.93 -70.84
CA ASN A 179 8.61 -32.10 -71.58
C ASN A 179 8.77 -30.94 -72.57
N PRO A 180 9.04 -29.71 -72.10
CA PRO A 180 9.39 -28.61 -72.99
C PRO A 180 10.77 -28.88 -73.62
N GLU A 181 10.92 -28.50 -74.89
CA GLU A 181 12.19 -28.64 -75.61
C GLU A 181 12.66 -27.26 -76.11
N VAL A 182 13.94 -26.94 -75.97
CA VAL A 182 14.47 -25.68 -76.47
C VAL A 182 14.46 -25.69 -78.02
N ASN A 183 13.94 -24.65 -78.65
CA ASN A 183 13.76 -24.52 -80.10
C ASN A 183 14.97 -23.89 -80.85
N PHE A 184 16.07 -23.66 -80.14
CA PHE A 184 17.32 -23.09 -80.72
C PHE A 184 18.54 -23.90 -80.25
N PRO A 185 19.69 -23.85 -80.97
CA PRO A 185 20.88 -24.59 -80.62
C PRO A 185 21.50 -24.09 -79.32
N VAL A 186 21.60 -24.95 -78.33
CA VAL A 186 22.28 -24.69 -77.05
C VAL A 186 23.60 -25.44 -77.04
N THR A 187 24.74 -24.73 -77.05
CA THR A 187 26.05 -25.32 -77.06
C THR A 187 26.54 -25.78 -75.70
N ASP A 188 26.03 -25.21 -74.63
CA ASP A 188 26.33 -25.57 -73.24
C ASP A 188 25.47 -26.80 -72.86
N ALA A 189 26.12 -27.94 -72.58
CA ALA A 189 25.46 -29.18 -72.20
C ALA A 189 24.65 -29.06 -70.90
N LYS A 190 25.08 -28.18 -69.93
CA LYS A 190 24.33 -27.93 -68.70
C LYS A 190 23.06 -27.15 -69.00
N LEU A 191 23.11 -26.09 -69.78
CA LEU A 191 21.97 -25.26 -70.13
C LEU A 191 20.97 -26.04 -70.99
N SER A 192 21.41 -26.96 -71.85
CA SER A 192 20.53 -27.81 -72.68
C SER A 192 19.63 -28.73 -71.82
N ILE A 193 20.04 -29.05 -70.57
CA ILE A 193 19.30 -29.87 -69.62
C ILE A 193 18.49 -28.99 -68.67
N SER A 194 19.13 -27.93 -68.10
CA SER A 194 18.53 -27.10 -67.06
C SER A 194 17.39 -26.22 -67.59
N LEU A 195 17.45 -25.72 -68.84
CA LEU A 195 16.42 -24.84 -69.37
C LEU A 195 15.06 -25.55 -69.56
N PRO A 196 14.93 -26.75 -70.16
CA PRO A 196 13.68 -27.48 -70.22
C PRO A 196 13.10 -27.78 -68.81
N GLN A 197 13.96 -28.26 -67.89
CA GLN A 197 13.59 -28.56 -66.52
C GLN A 197 13.12 -27.29 -65.76
N GLY A 198 13.86 -26.21 -65.88
CA GLY A 198 13.54 -24.92 -65.30
C GLY A 198 12.20 -24.36 -65.85
N ARG A 199 12.00 -24.42 -67.17
CA ARG A 199 10.73 -23.99 -67.79
C ARG A 199 9.53 -24.75 -67.24
N PHE A 200 9.62 -26.07 -67.10
CA PHE A 200 8.58 -26.86 -66.48
C PHE A 200 8.35 -26.47 -65.03
N ALA A 201 9.35 -26.45 -64.18
CA ALA A 201 9.28 -26.14 -62.78
C ALA A 201 8.69 -24.73 -62.53
N ILE A 202 9.13 -23.74 -63.30
CA ILE A 202 8.60 -22.36 -63.20
C ILE A 202 7.14 -22.30 -63.65
N GLY A 203 6.75 -23.06 -64.69
CA GLY A 203 5.38 -23.18 -65.13
C GLY A 203 4.43 -23.68 -64.05
N GLU A 204 4.83 -24.72 -63.32
CA GLU A 204 4.07 -25.24 -62.17
C GLU A 204 3.99 -24.19 -61.04
N THR A 205 5.11 -23.50 -60.75
CA THR A 205 5.13 -22.42 -59.72
C THR A 205 4.17 -21.30 -60.07
N ILE A 206 4.20 -20.78 -61.31
CA ILE A 206 3.31 -19.71 -61.79
C ILE A 206 1.82 -20.17 -61.76
N ALA A 207 1.54 -21.43 -62.10
CA ALA A 207 0.17 -21.96 -62.10
C ALA A 207 -0.43 -22.05 -60.67
N LEU A 208 0.40 -22.34 -59.65
CA LEU A 208 -0.05 -22.47 -58.24
C LEU A 208 -0.06 -21.15 -57.49
N TRP A 209 0.77 -20.18 -57.91
CA TRP A 209 0.98 -18.93 -57.20
C TRP A 209 -0.28 -18.10 -56.90
N PRO A 210 -1.31 -17.93 -57.81
CA PRO A 210 -2.51 -17.19 -57.52
C PRO A 210 -3.34 -17.80 -56.37
N ALA A 211 -3.44 -19.13 -56.32
CA ALA A 211 -4.15 -19.85 -55.27
C ALA A 211 -3.41 -19.71 -53.92
N GLU A 212 -2.10 -19.73 -53.94
CA GLU A 212 -1.25 -19.51 -52.75
C GLU A 212 -1.41 -18.07 -52.23
N LEU A 213 -1.38 -17.05 -53.10
CA LEU A 213 -1.62 -15.64 -52.68
C LEU A 213 -3.01 -15.47 -52.09
N ALA A 214 -4.05 -16.03 -52.68
CA ALA A 214 -5.42 -15.98 -52.18
C ALA A 214 -5.54 -16.65 -50.79
N SER A 215 -4.82 -17.76 -50.59
CA SER A 215 -4.75 -18.44 -49.29
C SER A 215 -4.10 -17.56 -48.21
N PHE A 216 -3.00 -16.91 -48.50
CA PHE A 216 -2.33 -15.98 -47.58
C PHE A 216 -3.15 -14.72 -47.30
N GLU A 217 -3.84 -14.19 -48.31
CA GLU A 217 -4.74 -13.03 -48.12
C GLU A 217 -5.91 -13.38 -47.20
N SER A 218 -6.51 -14.55 -47.38
CA SER A 218 -7.64 -15.02 -46.56
C SER A 218 -7.24 -15.37 -45.12
N SER A 219 -6.02 -15.84 -44.91
CA SER A 219 -5.46 -16.14 -43.58
C SER A 219 -4.77 -14.95 -42.90
N GLU A 220 -4.71 -13.80 -43.57
CA GLU A 220 -4.00 -12.60 -43.11
C GLU A 220 -2.49 -12.79 -42.87
N ASP A 221 -1.91 -13.85 -43.41
CA ASP A 221 -0.49 -14.16 -43.25
C ASP A 221 0.37 -13.43 -44.29
N THR A 222 0.47 -12.10 -44.09
CA THR A 222 1.23 -11.23 -45.00
C THR A 222 2.73 -11.56 -45.02
N ALA A 223 3.29 -12.00 -43.91
CA ALA A 223 4.70 -12.31 -43.83
C ALA A 223 5.06 -13.55 -44.67
N SER A 224 4.29 -14.60 -44.61
CA SER A 224 4.44 -15.80 -45.44
C SER A 224 4.24 -15.50 -46.92
N ALA A 225 3.22 -14.67 -47.27
CA ALA A 225 3.00 -14.22 -48.65
C ALA A 225 4.24 -13.49 -49.22
N ILE A 226 4.83 -12.56 -48.46
CA ILE A 226 6.05 -11.86 -48.84
C ILE A 226 7.19 -12.85 -49.11
N ASN A 227 7.41 -13.81 -48.19
CA ASN A 227 8.50 -14.75 -48.28
C ASN A 227 8.33 -15.74 -49.46
N ALA A 228 7.12 -16.28 -49.68
CA ALA A 228 6.81 -17.10 -50.81
C ALA A 228 7.01 -16.37 -52.15
N THR A 229 6.51 -15.14 -52.26
CA THR A 229 6.70 -14.29 -53.44
C THR A 229 8.19 -14.01 -53.74
N LYS A 230 8.99 -13.72 -52.69
CA LYS A 230 10.43 -13.56 -52.85
C LYS A 230 11.11 -14.83 -53.39
N ALA A 231 10.69 -15.99 -52.92
CA ALA A 231 11.20 -17.27 -53.38
C ALA A 231 10.83 -17.52 -54.87
N HIS A 232 9.55 -17.28 -55.23
CA HIS A 232 9.08 -17.42 -56.61
C HIS A 232 9.80 -16.45 -57.56
N LEU A 233 9.94 -15.18 -57.21
CA LEU A 233 10.68 -14.20 -58.00
C LEU A 233 12.15 -14.59 -58.13
N GLY A 234 12.76 -15.15 -57.09
CA GLY A 234 14.12 -15.67 -57.13
C GLY A 234 14.28 -16.79 -58.12
N ALA A 235 13.34 -17.73 -58.16
CA ALA A 235 13.33 -18.84 -59.14
C ALA A 235 13.13 -18.34 -60.57
N VAL A 236 12.13 -17.45 -60.81
CA VAL A 236 11.91 -16.84 -62.12
C VAL A 236 13.14 -16.05 -62.58
N LYS A 237 13.76 -15.26 -61.70
CA LYS A 237 14.99 -14.53 -62.02
C LYS A 237 16.12 -15.48 -62.45
N SER A 238 16.35 -16.53 -61.67
CA SER A 238 17.41 -17.52 -61.96
C SER A 238 17.21 -18.19 -63.31
N PHE A 239 15.97 -18.59 -63.61
CA PHE A 239 15.61 -19.16 -64.90
C PHE A 239 15.88 -18.17 -66.06
N LEU A 240 15.45 -16.90 -65.94
CA LEU A 240 15.69 -15.88 -66.97
C LEU A 240 17.16 -15.54 -67.12
N ASP A 241 17.96 -15.65 -66.05
CA ASP A 241 19.43 -15.48 -66.10
C ASP A 241 20.08 -16.63 -66.90
N GLU A 242 19.64 -17.87 -66.68
CA GLU A 242 20.07 -19.03 -67.51
C GLU A 242 19.65 -18.89 -69.00
N MET A 243 18.40 -18.45 -69.25
CA MET A 243 17.92 -18.13 -70.61
C MET A 243 18.80 -17.06 -71.29
N ALA A 244 19.14 -15.97 -70.55
CA ALA A 244 20.00 -14.92 -71.06
C ALA A 244 21.40 -15.45 -71.45
N LEU A 245 21.96 -16.36 -70.65
CA LEU A 245 23.27 -16.99 -70.97
C LEU A 245 23.16 -17.78 -72.29
N ALA A 246 22.11 -18.58 -72.47
CA ALA A 246 21.89 -19.38 -73.66
C ALA A 246 21.67 -18.53 -74.92
N VAL A 247 20.76 -17.49 -74.81
CA VAL A 247 20.47 -16.60 -75.94
C VAL A 247 21.66 -15.71 -76.32
N ASN A 248 22.48 -15.24 -75.35
CA ASN A 248 23.68 -14.44 -75.60
C ASN A 248 24.78 -15.25 -76.29
N ALA A 249 24.84 -16.54 -76.15
CA ALA A 249 25.80 -17.43 -76.80
C ALA A 249 25.44 -17.75 -78.25
N LEU A 250 24.29 -17.35 -78.75
CA LEU A 250 23.84 -17.61 -80.14
C LEU A 250 24.65 -16.84 -81.13
N THR A 251 24.97 -17.56 -82.25
CA THR A 251 25.63 -17.00 -83.43
C THR A 251 24.70 -17.21 -84.65
N PRO A 252 24.73 -16.28 -85.64
CA PRO A 252 23.95 -16.40 -86.86
C PRO A 252 24.20 -17.69 -87.61
N SER A 253 23.16 -18.28 -88.18
CA SER A 253 23.16 -19.48 -88.99
C SER A 253 22.16 -19.37 -90.15
N SER A 254 22.09 -20.36 -90.99
CA SER A 254 21.17 -20.39 -92.09
C SER A 254 19.68 -20.28 -91.66
N ASN A 255 19.39 -20.77 -90.48
CA ASN A 255 18.01 -20.82 -89.94
C ASN A 255 17.75 -19.78 -88.80
N LEU A 256 18.83 -19.01 -88.42
CA LEU A 256 18.70 -18.06 -87.30
C LEU A 256 19.44 -16.78 -87.69
N THR A 257 18.71 -15.71 -88.03
CA THR A 257 19.28 -14.45 -88.45
C THR A 257 19.77 -13.63 -87.26
N GLN A 258 20.76 -12.74 -87.54
CA GLN A 258 21.24 -11.79 -86.49
C GLN A 258 20.09 -10.95 -85.90
N LEU A 259 19.14 -10.48 -86.75
CA LEU A 259 18.01 -9.69 -86.31
C LEU A 259 17.11 -10.44 -85.32
N THR A 260 16.91 -11.76 -85.58
CA THR A 260 16.14 -12.64 -84.67
C THR A 260 16.86 -12.77 -83.32
N ILE A 261 18.18 -13.00 -83.35
CA ILE A 261 19.00 -13.12 -82.14
C ILE A 261 18.96 -11.82 -81.34
N ASP A 262 19.09 -10.66 -81.97
CA ASP A 262 19.07 -9.36 -81.34
C ASP A 262 17.68 -9.10 -80.72
N GLY A 263 16.57 -9.45 -81.41
CA GLY A 263 15.21 -9.43 -80.85
C GLY A 263 15.08 -10.26 -79.59
N TRP A 264 15.54 -11.50 -79.65
CA TRP A 264 15.50 -12.43 -78.51
C TRP A 264 16.31 -11.94 -77.31
N LYS A 265 17.49 -11.34 -77.53
CA LYS A 265 18.29 -10.70 -76.49
C LYS A 265 17.56 -9.51 -75.84
N MET A 266 16.84 -8.72 -76.63
CA MET A 266 16.03 -7.60 -76.15
C MET A 266 14.86 -8.12 -75.30
N ASP A 267 14.13 -9.14 -75.77
CA ASP A 267 13.00 -9.73 -75.08
C ASP A 267 13.39 -10.28 -73.69
N ILE A 268 14.47 -11.10 -73.63
CA ILE A 268 14.96 -11.66 -72.36
C ILE A 268 15.52 -10.55 -71.46
N SER A 269 16.20 -9.53 -71.96
CA SER A 269 16.70 -8.39 -71.18
C SER A 269 15.53 -7.59 -70.60
N GLY A 270 14.46 -7.39 -71.36
CA GLY A 270 13.23 -6.72 -70.92
C GLY A 270 12.54 -7.52 -69.82
N ALA A 271 12.38 -8.82 -69.98
CA ALA A 271 11.81 -9.71 -68.97
C ALA A 271 12.61 -9.69 -67.64
N ARG A 272 13.95 -9.78 -67.74
CA ARG A 272 14.83 -9.69 -66.58
C ARG A 272 14.75 -8.35 -65.87
N THR A 273 14.63 -7.24 -66.62
CA THR A 273 14.44 -5.91 -66.07
C THR A 273 13.11 -5.80 -65.32
N SER A 274 12.03 -6.32 -65.87
CA SER A 274 10.69 -6.36 -65.26
C SER A 274 10.72 -7.14 -63.93
N ILE A 275 11.33 -8.33 -63.93
CA ILE A 275 11.49 -9.15 -62.74
C ILE A 275 12.35 -8.49 -61.68
N ASN A 276 13.50 -7.90 -62.04
CA ASN A 276 14.34 -7.15 -61.10
C ASN A 276 13.59 -5.98 -60.47
N THR A 277 12.79 -5.27 -61.26
CA THR A 277 11.87 -4.21 -60.74
C THR A 277 10.87 -4.76 -59.75
N SER A 278 10.25 -5.89 -60.07
CA SER A 278 9.29 -6.58 -59.17
C SER A 278 9.96 -7.00 -57.87
N VAL A 279 11.18 -7.57 -57.94
CA VAL A 279 11.98 -7.92 -56.76
C VAL A 279 12.18 -6.66 -55.87
N SER A 280 12.67 -5.58 -56.47
CA SER A 280 12.92 -4.34 -55.74
C SER A 280 11.65 -3.78 -55.04
N ASN A 281 10.51 -3.82 -55.78
CA ASN A 281 9.22 -3.37 -55.28
C ASN A 281 8.73 -4.22 -54.10
N VAL A 282 8.89 -5.54 -54.20
CA VAL A 282 8.49 -6.47 -53.10
C VAL A 282 9.38 -6.27 -51.89
N TYR A 283 10.66 -6.03 -52.05
CA TYR A 283 11.52 -5.70 -50.91
C TYR A 283 11.12 -4.37 -50.24
N ALA A 284 10.87 -3.34 -51.04
CA ALA A 284 10.47 -2.03 -50.53
C ALA A 284 9.13 -2.07 -49.76
N VAL A 285 8.11 -2.77 -50.30
CA VAL A 285 6.82 -2.90 -49.60
C VAL A 285 6.92 -3.77 -48.37
N ALA A 286 7.77 -4.80 -48.39
CA ALA A 286 8.05 -5.63 -47.22
C ALA A 286 8.68 -4.83 -46.08
N GLU A 287 9.68 -4.00 -46.39
CA GLU A 287 10.33 -3.11 -45.42
C GLU A 287 9.29 -2.16 -44.80
N LYS A 288 8.45 -1.54 -45.64
CA LYS A 288 7.37 -0.65 -45.17
C LYS A 288 6.39 -1.41 -44.26
N TYR A 289 5.98 -2.61 -44.62
CA TYR A 289 5.09 -3.46 -43.84
C TYR A 289 5.68 -3.74 -42.46
N TYR A 290 6.94 -4.27 -42.39
CA TYR A 290 7.56 -4.57 -41.12
C TYR A 290 7.79 -3.34 -40.25
N SER A 291 8.10 -2.19 -40.85
CA SER A 291 8.23 -0.91 -40.11
C SER A 291 6.88 -0.47 -39.50
N THR A 292 5.75 -0.72 -40.18
CA THR A 292 4.41 -0.40 -39.63
C THR A 292 4.00 -1.39 -38.54
N VAL A 293 4.35 -2.66 -38.65
CA VAL A 293 4.14 -3.66 -37.58
C VAL A 293 4.86 -3.22 -36.30
N GLU A 294 6.11 -2.82 -36.39
CA GLU A 294 6.87 -2.33 -35.24
C GLU A 294 6.32 -1.01 -34.67
N ALA A 295 5.86 -0.10 -35.54
CA ALA A 295 5.24 1.14 -35.12
C ALA A 295 3.94 0.89 -34.34
N GLN A 296 3.09 -0.03 -34.77
CA GLN A 296 1.89 -0.43 -34.05
C GLN A 296 2.25 -1.00 -32.68
N LYS A 297 3.20 -1.93 -32.61
CA LYS A 297 3.64 -2.55 -31.38
C LYS A 297 4.21 -1.53 -30.37
N ILE A 298 4.94 -0.53 -30.86
CA ILE A 298 5.44 0.57 -30.03
C ILE A 298 4.27 1.38 -29.45
N ALA A 299 3.27 1.71 -30.30
CA ALA A 299 2.08 2.45 -29.86
C ALA A 299 1.26 1.66 -28.84
N GLU A 300 1.08 0.36 -29.03
CA GLU A 300 0.41 -0.54 -28.07
C GLU A 300 1.15 -0.61 -26.73
N ASN A 301 2.49 -0.74 -26.76
CA ASN A 301 3.29 -0.75 -25.54
C ASN A 301 3.21 0.60 -24.80
N GLN A 302 3.19 1.72 -25.53
CA GLN A 302 3.02 3.05 -24.93
C GLN A 302 1.65 3.19 -24.27
N LEU A 303 0.58 2.67 -24.92
CA LEU A 303 -0.76 2.65 -24.34
C LEU A 303 -0.79 1.77 -23.08
N ALA A 304 -0.19 0.59 -23.13
CA ALA A 304 -0.12 -0.31 -21.98
C ALA A 304 0.59 0.34 -20.78
N LEU A 305 1.72 1.04 -21.01
CA LEU A 305 2.42 1.80 -19.97
C LEU A 305 1.56 2.94 -19.40
N LYS A 306 0.81 3.65 -20.24
CA LYS A 306 -0.09 4.72 -19.79
C LYS A 306 -1.23 4.17 -18.94
N ILE A 307 -1.80 3.03 -19.32
CA ILE A 307 -2.90 2.37 -18.57
C ILE A 307 -2.37 1.78 -17.25
N ALA A 308 -1.18 1.19 -17.25
CA ALA A 308 -0.58 0.62 -16.04
C ALA A 308 -0.35 1.67 -14.94
N GLY A 309 -0.13 2.94 -15.33
CA GLY A 309 0.05 4.04 -14.39
C GLY A 309 1.37 3.95 -13.58
N PRO A 310 1.40 4.54 -12.39
CA PRO A 310 2.59 4.55 -11.54
C PRO A 310 2.86 3.18 -10.94
N THR A 311 4.14 2.87 -10.75
CA THR A 311 4.55 1.58 -10.17
C THR A 311 4.25 1.53 -8.66
N ALA A 312 4.13 0.31 -8.12
CA ALA A 312 3.93 0.08 -6.69
C ALA A 312 5.08 0.69 -5.85
N GLU A 313 6.30 0.65 -6.38
CA GLU A 313 7.49 1.22 -5.75
C GLU A 313 7.41 2.75 -5.67
N ALA A 314 6.90 3.41 -6.73
CA ALA A 314 6.70 4.86 -6.73
C ALA A 314 5.67 5.28 -5.68
N ILE A 315 4.58 4.53 -5.53
CA ILE A 315 3.55 4.73 -4.50
C ILE A 315 4.16 4.52 -3.12
N ALA A 316 4.89 3.42 -2.91
CA ALA A 316 5.54 3.12 -1.63
C ALA A 316 6.58 4.18 -1.23
N ALA A 317 7.36 4.68 -2.19
CA ALA A 317 8.29 5.77 -1.97
C ALA A 317 7.59 7.06 -1.52
N GLN A 318 6.43 7.38 -2.12
CA GLN A 318 5.64 8.54 -1.72
C GLN A 318 4.99 8.33 -0.34
N GLU A 319 4.52 7.14 -0.01
CA GLU A 319 3.99 6.80 1.32
C GLU A 319 5.09 6.89 2.39
N ALA A 320 6.33 6.49 2.08
CA ALA A 320 7.47 6.67 2.96
C ALA A 320 7.79 8.16 3.23
N ARG A 321 7.66 9.03 2.23
CA ARG A 321 7.80 10.50 2.43
C ARG A 321 6.74 11.04 3.38
N ILE A 322 5.47 10.62 3.22
CA ILE A 322 4.39 10.96 4.14
C ILE A 322 4.72 10.50 5.57
N ALA A 323 5.22 9.27 5.74
CA ALA A 323 5.62 8.75 7.04
C ALA A 323 6.74 9.60 7.67
N SER A 324 7.73 10.03 6.89
CA SER A 324 8.81 10.91 7.34
C SER A 324 8.29 12.28 7.83
N VAL A 325 7.37 12.89 7.07
CA VAL A 325 6.76 14.17 7.48
C VAL A 325 5.91 14.00 8.73
N ARG A 326 5.16 12.91 8.86
CA ARG A 326 4.41 12.58 10.09
C ARG A 326 5.32 12.41 11.29
N ALA A 327 6.48 11.78 11.13
CA ALA A 327 7.48 11.66 12.19
C ALA A 327 8.02 13.04 12.61
N SER A 328 8.20 13.96 11.66
CA SER A 328 8.59 15.34 11.95
C SER A 328 7.53 16.08 12.77
N ILE A 329 6.23 15.93 12.42
CA ILE A 329 5.11 16.49 13.18
C ILE A 329 5.10 15.92 14.60
N ALA A 330 5.23 14.60 14.76
CA ALA A 330 5.27 13.94 16.07
C ALA A 330 6.45 14.42 16.92
N ASN A 331 7.59 14.70 16.30
CA ASN A 331 8.73 15.29 16.97
C ASN A 331 8.42 16.70 17.49
N TYR A 332 7.81 17.57 16.68
CA TYR A 332 7.39 18.90 17.14
C TYR A 332 6.31 18.81 18.23
N ASP A 333 5.36 17.88 18.11
CA ASP A 333 4.36 17.65 19.16
C ASP A 333 4.99 17.18 20.48
N ALA A 334 5.97 16.30 20.43
CA ALA A 334 6.73 15.88 21.61
C ALA A 334 7.54 17.04 22.21
N GLN A 335 8.15 17.87 21.36
CA GLN A 335 8.84 19.07 21.84
C GLN A 335 7.89 20.08 22.46
N MET A 336 6.70 20.28 21.90
CA MET A 336 5.66 21.15 22.46
C MET A 336 5.14 20.61 23.79
N LYS A 337 4.96 19.30 23.96
CA LYS A 337 4.60 18.70 25.26
C LYS A 337 5.64 19.00 26.33
N LYS A 338 6.93 18.99 25.99
CA LYS A 338 8.02 19.34 26.91
C LYS A 338 8.03 20.83 27.31
N THR A 339 7.28 21.68 26.63
CA THR A 339 7.08 23.08 27.03
C THR A 339 5.95 23.28 28.04
N MET A 340 5.20 22.21 28.35
CA MET A 340 4.09 22.21 29.31
C MET A 340 4.46 21.38 30.52
N LEU A 341 4.30 21.96 31.72
CA LEU A 341 4.41 21.23 32.97
C LEU A 341 3.03 20.72 33.36
N ILE A 342 2.89 19.40 33.38
CA ILE A 342 1.58 18.71 33.54
C ILE A 342 1.55 17.97 34.86
N ALA A 343 0.42 18.02 35.58
CA ALA A 343 0.19 17.26 36.80
C ALA A 343 0.21 15.74 36.54
N PRO A 344 1.07 14.94 37.17
CA PRO A 344 1.12 13.49 36.98
C PRO A 344 -0.04 12.76 37.68
N PHE A 345 -0.64 13.33 38.70
CA PHE A 345 -1.77 12.82 39.47
C PHE A 345 -2.65 13.96 39.98
N SER A 346 -3.79 13.67 40.53
CA SER A 346 -4.69 14.64 41.15
C SER A 346 -4.23 15.00 42.54
N GLY A 347 -4.31 16.28 42.90
CA GLY A 347 -3.86 16.74 44.20
C GLY A 347 -3.88 18.27 44.31
N VAL A 348 -3.20 18.81 45.32
CA VAL A 348 -3.15 20.25 45.62
C VAL A 348 -1.75 20.79 45.33
N VAL A 349 -1.69 21.94 44.66
CA VAL A 349 -0.44 22.67 44.42
C VAL A 349 0.03 23.32 45.74
N THR A 350 1.13 22.84 46.30
CA THR A 350 1.68 23.36 47.57
C THR A 350 2.72 24.44 47.37
N LYS A 351 3.39 24.45 46.21
CA LYS A 351 4.42 25.46 45.89
C LYS A 351 4.38 25.80 44.39
N GLN A 352 4.58 27.07 44.07
CA GLN A 352 4.67 27.61 42.71
C GLN A 352 5.74 28.71 42.68
N ASP A 353 6.93 28.36 42.19
CA ASP A 353 8.06 29.32 42.12
C ASP A 353 8.17 29.97 40.71
N ALA A 354 7.42 29.50 39.73
CA ALA A 354 7.42 30.03 38.37
C ALA A 354 6.77 31.44 38.34
N LYS A 355 7.50 32.42 37.83
CA LYS A 355 6.96 33.76 37.57
C LYS A 355 6.84 34.00 36.08
N LEU A 356 5.75 34.66 35.69
CA LEU A 356 5.54 35.03 34.29
C LEU A 356 6.74 35.84 33.78
N GLY A 357 7.28 35.47 32.61
CA GLY A 357 8.44 36.13 32.01
C GLY A 357 9.80 35.69 32.53
N GLN A 358 9.87 34.87 33.58
CA GLN A 358 11.10 34.31 34.11
C GLN A 358 11.68 33.25 33.18
N THR A 359 13.02 33.25 33.04
CA THR A 359 13.70 32.13 32.37
C THR A 359 13.96 31.02 33.39
N VAL A 360 13.56 29.80 33.04
CA VAL A 360 13.74 28.60 33.86
C VAL A 360 14.73 27.65 33.20
N SER A 361 15.46 26.92 34.06
CA SER A 361 16.43 25.91 33.60
C SER A 361 15.91 24.50 33.85
N PRO A 362 16.37 23.50 33.09
CA PRO A 362 16.03 22.11 33.33
C PRO A 362 16.39 21.68 34.76
N ALA A 363 15.60 20.75 35.31
CA ALA A 363 15.79 20.17 36.64
C ALA A 363 15.66 21.14 37.84
N ALA A 364 15.40 22.44 37.66
CA ALA A 364 15.04 23.34 38.75
C ALA A 364 13.56 23.10 39.16
N PRO A 365 13.25 22.64 40.36
CA PRO A 365 11.87 22.45 40.83
C PRO A 365 11.10 23.78 40.78
N ILE A 366 9.91 23.74 40.17
CA ILE A 366 9.10 24.95 39.94
C ILE A 366 7.73 24.84 40.58
N VAL A 367 7.13 23.66 40.54
CA VAL A 367 5.84 23.37 41.13
C VAL A 367 5.96 22.13 41.98
N THR A 368 5.44 22.21 43.21
CA THR A 368 5.28 21.01 44.05
C THR A 368 3.81 20.67 44.15
N LEU A 369 3.50 19.43 43.85
CA LEU A 369 2.14 18.87 43.88
C LEU A 369 2.08 17.79 44.96
N MET A 370 1.08 17.88 45.83
CA MET A 370 0.80 16.94 46.91
C MET A 370 -0.50 16.18 46.58
N SER A 371 -0.44 14.86 46.65
CA SER A 371 -1.62 14.00 46.46
C SER A 371 -2.57 14.17 47.65
N ASP A 372 -3.86 14.15 47.35
CA ASP A 372 -4.95 14.10 48.34
C ASP A 372 -5.63 12.72 48.44
N ALA A 373 -5.15 11.75 47.70
CA ALA A 373 -5.73 10.40 47.64
C ALA A 373 -5.42 9.57 48.89
N GLU A 374 -4.21 9.63 49.37
CA GLU A 374 -3.76 8.83 50.50
C GLU A 374 -2.93 9.68 51.47
N TRP A 375 -3.17 9.49 52.77
CA TRP A 375 -2.47 10.16 53.85
C TRP A 375 -1.65 9.15 54.65
N LYS A 376 -0.45 9.47 54.94
CA LYS A 376 0.41 8.68 55.86
C LYS A 376 0.76 9.47 57.10
N ILE A 377 0.79 8.80 58.24
CA ILE A 377 1.16 9.37 59.50
C ILE A 377 2.56 8.89 59.84
N GLU A 378 3.46 9.80 59.99
CA GLU A 378 4.80 9.51 60.48
C GLU A 378 4.89 9.85 61.97
N THR A 379 5.24 8.89 62.80
CA THR A 379 5.38 9.04 64.22
C THR A 379 6.68 8.45 64.73
N ASN A 380 7.27 9.08 65.75
CA ASN A 380 8.42 8.52 66.43
C ASN A 380 7.94 7.80 67.69
N VAL A 381 8.04 6.48 67.74
CA VAL A 381 7.68 5.64 68.88
C VAL A 381 8.90 5.56 69.81
N PRO A 382 8.74 5.91 71.10
CA PRO A 382 9.82 5.74 72.06
C PRO A 382 10.27 4.28 72.15
N GLU A 383 11.55 4.03 72.41
CA GLU A 383 12.16 2.70 72.52
C GLU A 383 11.43 1.79 73.48
N VAL A 384 10.93 2.30 74.59
CA VAL A 384 10.16 1.54 75.63
C VAL A 384 8.80 1.03 75.14
N ASP A 385 8.29 1.63 74.05
CA ASP A 385 6.96 1.31 73.50
C ASP A 385 7.03 0.55 72.17
N VAL A 386 8.20 0.52 71.50
CA VAL A 386 8.37 -0.17 70.23
C VAL A 386 8.03 -1.69 70.29
N ALA A 387 8.37 -2.33 71.45
CA ALA A 387 8.07 -3.73 71.67
C ALA A 387 6.55 -4.05 71.83
N LYS A 388 5.71 -3.03 71.94
CA LYS A 388 4.26 -3.13 72.16
C LYS A 388 3.42 -3.00 70.91
N ILE A 389 4.08 -2.69 69.76
CA ILE A 389 3.43 -2.46 68.48
C ILE A 389 3.98 -3.45 67.46
N ALA A 390 3.13 -3.87 66.55
CA ALA A 390 3.45 -4.80 65.47
C ALA A 390 2.89 -4.32 64.12
N ILE A 391 3.48 -4.76 63.04
CA ILE A 391 2.95 -4.46 61.69
C ILE A 391 1.56 -5.09 61.56
N GLY A 392 0.56 -4.29 61.22
CA GLY A 392 -0.82 -4.68 61.11
C GLY A 392 -1.70 -4.27 62.27
N ASP A 393 -1.13 -3.66 63.35
CA ASP A 393 -1.93 -3.07 64.43
C ASP A 393 -2.73 -1.85 63.96
N GLN A 394 -3.95 -1.69 64.53
CA GLN A 394 -4.82 -0.58 64.20
C GLN A 394 -4.38 0.68 64.92
N ALA A 395 -4.22 1.77 64.18
CA ALA A 395 -3.98 3.09 64.75
C ALA A 395 -5.26 3.93 64.72
N ARG A 396 -5.55 4.60 65.83
CA ARG A 396 -6.63 5.57 65.91
C ARG A 396 -6.01 6.98 65.95
N VAL A 397 -6.47 7.81 65.03
CA VAL A 397 -6.06 9.22 64.96
C VAL A 397 -7.13 10.05 65.61
N THR A 398 -6.81 10.92 66.55
CA THR A 398 -7.73 11.81 67.27
C THR A 398 -7.26 13.28 67.16
#